data_d191a1854e1a41cc6a7d5e0a98613e0e
#
_entry.id   d191a1854e1a41cc6a7d5e0a98613e0e
#
_cell.length_a   1.000
_cell.length_b   1.000
_cell.length_c   1.000
_cell.angle_alpha   90.00
_cell.angle_beta   90.00
_cell.angle_gamma   90.00
#
_symmetry.space_group_name_H-M   'P 1'
#
loop_
_entity.id
_entity.type
_entity.pdbx_description
1 polymer ?
#
loop_
_entity_poly.entity_id
_entity_poly.type
_entity_poly.pdbx_seq_one_letter_code
_entity_poly.pdbx_strand_id
1 'polypeptide(L)'
;MRHGLLRAVAEIYCGEQRTTTINMALAWASLREEWDTGRVFQEIVAKLHPLVPVEKSPSYTMSVKRMQAMHRTFPDARFVHLVRHPVAQCKSLMAINDGAFCLKVEAFELGEDYALLEPQIAWHDININILNFLREVPAERQIRLRGEDVMAEPQRYLASIARWAGLRDDDAAVDAMMHPERSPFACFGPINALFGNDPNFLAGPTFRPHTPKVPSLKKPVPWRNDGKGLYPEVIALAEEFGYV
;
A
#
# COMPACT_ATOMS: atom_id res chain seq x y z
N MET A 1 8.02 -12.84 -5.00
CA MET A 1 7.25 -13.86 -4.24
C MET A 1 5.76 -13.59 -4.49
N ARG A 2 4.98 -14.59 -4.97
CA ARG A 2 3.60 -14.39 -5.50
C ARG A 2 2.51 -14.83 -4.49
N HIS A 3 2.80 -14.83 -3.18
CA HIS A 3 1.90 -15.40 -2.16
C HIS A 3 0.50 -14.80 -2.20
N GLY A 4 0.38 -13.46 -2.31
CA GLY A 4 -0.93 -12.79 -2.38
C GLY A 4 -1.77 -13.26 -3.58
N LEU A 5 -1.16 -13.36 -4.77
CA LEU A 5 -1.83 -13.86 -5.97
C LEU A 5 -2.30 -15.32 -5.78
N LEU A 6 -1.43 -16.19 -5.27
CA LEU A 6 -1.76 -17.62 -5.08
C LEU A 6 -2.91 -17.79 -4.07
N ARG A 7 -2.89 -17.03 -2.98
CA ARG A 7 -3.98 -17.05 -1.98
C ARG A 7 -5.27 -16.51 -2.58
N ALA A 8 -5.23 -15.43 -3.36
CA ALA A 8 -6.40 -14.88 -4.04
C ALA A 8 -7.00 -15.91 -5.03
N VAL A 9 -6.17 -16.54 -5.85
CA VAL A 9 -6.63 -17.58 -6.80
C VAL A 9 -7.22 -18.76 -6.06
N ALA A 10 -6.58 -19.26 -5.00
CA ALA A 10 -7.11 -20.36 -4.19
C ALA A 10 -8.48 -20.01 -3.58
N GLU A 11 -8.62 -18.82 -3.02
CA GLU A 11 -9.89 -18.35 -2.44
C GLU A 11 -11.00 -18.24 -3.50
N ILE A 12 -10.70 -17.61 -4.64
CA ILE A 12 -11.68 -17.34 -5.71
C ILE A 12 -12.17 -18.64 -6.36
N TYR A 13 -11.29 -19.60 -6.58
CA TYR A 13 -11.64 -20.82 -7.32
C TYR A 13 -12.01 -22.00 -6.42
N CYS A 14 -11.56 -22.01 -5.16
CA CYS A 14 -11.79 -23.13 -4.24
C CYS A 14 -12.52 -22.73 -2.94
N GLY A 15 -12.67 -21.45 -2.62
CA GLY A 15 -13.27 -20.97 -1.39
C GLY A 15 -12.45 -21.24 -0.12
N GLU A 16 -11.18 -21.64 -0.27
CA GLU A 16 -10.31 -21.94 0.87
C GLU A 16 -8.81 -21.82 0.50
N GLN A 17 -7.98 -21.57 1.51
CA GLN A 17 -6.54 -21.40 1.37
C GLN A 17 -5.80 -22.52 2.10
N ARG A 18 -5.68 -23.69 1.47
CA ARG A 18 -4.91 -24.84 1.96
C ARG A 18 -3.70 -25.13 1.06
N THR A 19 -2.75 -25.92 1.52
CA THR A 19 -1.59 -26.32 0.73
C THR A 19 -1.98 -26.91 -0.64
N THR A 20 -3.04 -27.72 -0.68
CA THR A 20 -3.56 -28.32 -1.92
C THR A 20 -4.14 -27.29 -2.87
N THR A 21 -4.94 -26.33 -2.38
CA THR A 21 -5.52 -25.26 -3.21
C THR A 21 -4.50 -24.24 -3.66
N ILE A 22 -3.44 -24.00 -2.88
CA ILE A 22 -2.28 -23.22 -3.32
C ILE A 22 -1.49 -23.93 -4.42
N ASN A 23 -1.35 -25.26 -4.36
CA ASN A 23 -0.72 -26.01 -5.46
C ASN A 23 -1.56 -25.94 -6.75
N MET A 24 -2.89 -25.96 -6.65
CA MET A 24 -3.78 -25.67 -7.78
C MET A 24 -3.57 -24.25 -8.31
N ALA A 25 -3.46 -23.25 -7.41
CA ALA A 25 -3.20 -21.87 -7.80
C ALA A 25 -1.82 -21.69 -8.47
N LEU A 26 -0.80 -22.46 -8.06
CA LEU A 26 0.49 -22.51 -8.73
C LEU A 26 0.34 -23.04 -10.16
N ALA A 27 -0.35 -24.17 -10.35
CA ALA A 27 -0.61 -24.71 -11.68
C ALA A 27 -1.41 -23.72 -12.55
N TRP A 28 -2.43 -23.07 -11.97
CA TRP A 28 -3.19 -22.00 -12.64
C TRP A 28 -2.28 -20.85 -13.10
N ALA A 29 -1.32 -20.41 -12.28
CA ALA A 29 -0.37 -19.36 -12.62
C ALA A 29 0.63 -19.81 -13.70
N SER A 30 1.14 -21.06 -13.64
CA SER A 30 2.06 -21.61 -14.64
C SER A 30 1.44 -21.69 -16.03
N LEU A 31 0.15 -22.01 -16.13
CA LEU A 31 -0.58 -22.00 -17.42
C LEU A 31 -0.71 -20.59 -18.04
N ARG A 32 -0.33 -19.54 -17.32
CA ARG A 32 -0.43 -18.11 -17.71
C ARG A 32 0.92 -17.40 -17.70
N GLU A 33 2.03 -18.11 -17.73
CA GLU A 33 3.36 -17.50 -17.67
C GLU A 33 3.61 -16.54 -18.83
N GLU A 34 3.06 -16.83 -20.01
CA GLU A 34 3.16 -16.00 -21.22
C GLU A 34 2.17 -14.80 -21.22
N TRP A 35 1.29 -14.71 -20.23
CA TRP A 35 0.35 -13.60 -20.15
C TRP A 35 0.98 -12.37 -19.48
N ASP A 36 0.66 -11.20 -20.01
CA ASP A 36 0.97 -9.97 -19.28
C ASP A 36 0.16 -9.86 -17.97
N THR A 37 0.71 -9.11 -17.03
CA THR A 37 0.11 -8.94 -15.69
C THR A 37 -1.30 -8.35 -15.74
N GLY A 38 -1.57 -7.45 -16.68
CA GLY A 38 -2.88 -6.84 -16.86
C GLY A 38 -3.94 -7.88 -17.22
N ARG A 39 -3.64 -8.77 -18.18
CA ARG A 39 -4.53 -9.86 -18.58
C ARG A 39 -4.82 -10.82 -17.44
N VAL A 40 -3.79 -11.22 -16.68
CA VAL A 40 -3.96 -12.07 -15.49
C VAL A 40 -4.88 -11.40 -14.48
N PHE A 41 -4.69 -10.10 -14.22
CA PHE A 41 -5.50 -9.37 -13.28
C PHE A 41 -6.95 -9.18 -13.76
N GLN A 42 -7.16 -8.92 -15.05
CA GLN A 42 -8.50 -8.84 -15.66
C GLN A 42 -9.28 -10.16 -15.50
N GLU A 43 -8.64 -11.33 -15.67
CA GLU A 43 -9.30 -12.63 -15.44
C GLU A 43 -9.77 -12.77 -13.99
N ILE A 44 -8.94 -12.36 -13.02
CA ILE A 44 -9.28 -12.40 -11.59
C ILE A 44 -10.44 -11.45 -11.31
N VAL A 45 -10.38 -10.20 -11.80
CA VAL A 45 -11.41 -9.18 -11.60
C VAL A 45 -12.76 -9.63 -12.17
N ALA A 46 -12.77 -10.26 -13.35
CA ALA A 46 -13.99 -10.77 -13.97
C ALA A 46 -14.68 -11.85 -13.10
N LYS A 47 -13.93 -12.60 -12.29
CA LYS A 47 -14.48 -13.60 -11.37
C LYS A 47 -15.03 -13.01 -10.07
N LEU A 48 -14.68 -11.79 -9.75
CA LEU A 48 -15.10 -11.10 -8.52
C LEU A 48 -16.45 -10.38 -8.65
N HIS A 49 -16.96 -10.18 -9.87
CA HIS A 49 -18.24 -9.48 -10.06
C HIS A 49 -19.36 -10.13 -9.23
N PRO A 50 -20.19 -9.35 -8.49
CA PRO A 50 -20.29 -7.88 -8.48
C PRO A 50 -19.37 -7.14 -7.46
N LEU A 51 -18.39 -7.81 -6.88
CA LEU A 51 -17.48 -7.19 -5.91
C LEU A 51 -16.52 -6.21 -6.61
N VAL A 52 -16.15 -5.17 -5.90
CA VAL A 52 -15.12 -4.21 -6.33
C VAL A 52 -13.76 -4.69 -5.81
N PRO A 53 -12.83 -5.07 -6.69
CA PRO A 53 -11.50 -5.49 -6.27
C PRO A 53 -10.68 -4.31 -5.78
N VAL A 54 -9.94 -4.50 -4.70
CA VAL A 54 -8.98 -3.54 -4.17
C VAL A 54 -7.59 -4.14 -4.26
N GLU A 55 -6.69 -3.41 -4.93
CA GLU A 55 -5.29 -3.80 -5.09
C GLU A 55 -4.39 -2.83 -4.32
N LYS A 56 -3.43 -3.37 -3.57
CA LYS A 56 -2.41 -2.59 -2.86
C LYS A 56 -1.04 -3.23 -3.04
N SER A 57 -0.28 -2.75 -4.03
CA SER A 57 1.12 -3.13 -4.27
C SER A 57 2.02 -1.91 -4.29
N PRO A 58 2.86 -1.70 -3.28
CA PRO A 58 3.75 -0.54 -3.21
C PRO A 58 4.71 -0.44 -4.40
N SER A 59 5.01 -1.55 -5.06
CA SER A 59 5.94 -1.57 -6.19
C SER A 59 5.49 -0.79 -7.42
N TYR A 60 4.19 -0.50 -7.57
CA TYR A 60 3.72 0.35 -8.68
C TYR A 60 4.19 1.79 -8.52
N THR A 61 4.21 2.30 -7.29
CA THR A 61 4.55 3.71 -7.00
C THR A 61 6.02 4.06 -7.23
N MET A 62 6.88 3.05 -7.42
CA MET A 62 8.30 3.23 -7.75
C MET A 62 8.52 3.76 -9.19
N SER A 63 7.48 3.81 -10.03
CA SER A 63 7.61 4.27 -11.42
C SER A 63 6.28 4.79 -11.95
N VAL A 64 6.27 6.02 -12.45
CA VAL A 64 5.13 6.62 -13.16
C VAL A 64 4.67 5.73 -14.33
N LYS A 65 5.61 5.18 -15.10
CA LYS A 65 5.29 4.27 -16.23
C LYS A 65 4.50 3.03 -15.82
N ARG A 66 4.79 2.46 -14.63
CA ARG A 66 4.04 1.30 -14.10
C ARG A 66 2.61 1.69 -13.71
N MET A 67 2.43 2.83 -13.07
CA MET A 67 1.10 3.34 -12.72
C MET A 67 0.29 3.69 -13.98
N GLN A 68 0.90 4.29 -14.99
CA GLN A 68 0.29 4.56 -16.29
C GLN A 68 -0.11 3.27 -17.01
N ALA A 69 0.74 2.22 -16.99
CA ALA A 69 0.40 0.93 -17.58
C ALA A 69 -0.81 0.29 -16.90
N MET A 70 -0.88 0.35 -15.56
CA MET A 70 -2.04 -0.10 -14.80
C MET A 70 -3.31 0.70 -15.16
N HIS A 71 -3.21 2.02 -15.25
CA HIS A 71 -4.35 2.87 -15.63
C HIS A 71 -4.84 2.60 -17.07
N ARG A 72 -3.94 2.34 -18.02
CA ARG A 72 -4.33 1.92 -19.38
C ARG A 72 -5.08 0.58 -19.38
N THR A 73 -4.69 -0.35 -18.50
CA THR A 73 -5.36 -1.65 -18.36
C THR A 73 -6.74 -1.53 -17.70
N PHE A 74 -6.88 -0.58 -16.76
CA PHE A 74 -8.10 -0.32 -16.00
C PHE A 74 -8.43 1.19 -16.03
N PRO A 75 -8.95 1.71 -17.14
CA PRO A 75 -9.17 3.15 -17.32
C PRO A 75 -10.20 3.72 -16.35
N ASP A 76 -11.09 2.86 -15.81
CA ASP A 76 -12.11 3.24 -14.82
C ASP A 76 -11.67 3.06 -13.37
N ALA A 77 -10.43 2.63 -13.13
CA ALA A 77 -9.91 2.48 -11.79
C ALA A 77 -9.93 3.80 -11.01
N ARG A 78 -10.21 3.69 -9.71
CA ARG A 78 -10.13 4.77 -8.75
C ARG A 78 -8.88 4.62 -7.91
N PHE A 79 -8.24 5.73 -7.54
CA PHE A 79 -6.94 5.75 -6.88
C PHE A 79 -7.03 6.41 -5.52
N VAL A 80 -6.63 5.69 -4.49
CA VAL A 80 -6.48 6.23 -3.14
C VAL A 80 -5.00 6.48 -2.89
N HIS A 81 -4.60 7.74 -2.77
CA HIS A 81 -3.28 8.15 -2.31
C HIS A 81 -3.29 8.25 -0.79
N LEU A 82 -2.91 7.18 -0.12
CA LEU A 82 -2.80 7.15 1.33
C LEU A 82 -1.39 7.62 1.72
N VAL A 83 -1.29 8.85 2.24
CA VAL A 83 -0.04 9.43 2.71
C VAL A 83 0.15 9.18 4.21
N ARG A 84 1.40 9.18 4.64
CA ARG A 84 1.78 9.11 6.05
C ARG A 84 2.87 10.13 6.33
N HIS A 85 2.91 10.65 7.55
CA HIS A 85 3.93 11.60 8.00
C HIS A 85 5.33 11.11 7.67
N PRO A 86 6.22 11.94 7.04
CA PRO A 86 7.52 11.48 6.56
C PRO A 86 8.38 10.83 7.66
N VAL A 87 8.47 11.44 8.84
CA VAL A 87 9.25 10.86 9.95
C VAL A 87 8.71 9.51 10.39
N ALA A 88 7.37 9.35 10.48
CA ALA A 88 6.76 8.09 10.89
C ALA A 88 6.92 7.00 9.83
N GLN A 89 6.78 7.34 8.55
CA GLN A 89 6.98 6.41 7.43
C GLN A 89 8.44 5.99 7.32
N CYS A 90 9.37 6.93 7.33
CA CYS A 90 10.81 6.66 7.22
C CYS A 90 11.33 5.80 8.39
N LYS A 91 10.90 6.10 9.62
CA LYS A 91 11.20 5.23 10.78
C LYS A 91 10.71 3.80 10.56
N SER A 92 9.52 3.63 10.01
CA SER A 92 8.97 2.31 9.70
C SER A 92 9.77 1.60 8.60
N LEU A 93 10.20 2.31 7.56
CA LEU A 93 11.03 1.76 6.48
C LEU A 93 12.38 1.27 7.00
N MET A 94 13.02 2.04 7.87
CA MET A 94 14.30 1.66 8.49
C MET A 94 14.18 0.45 9.42
N ALA A 95 13.03 0.26 10.07
CA ALA A 95 12.79 -0.89 10.94
C ALA A 95 12.53 -2.21 10.18
N ILE A 96 12.23 -2.15 8.89
CA ILE A 96 11.99 -3.34 8.06
C ILE A 96 13.30 -3.77 7.39
N ASN A 97 13.85 -4.91 7.82
CA ASN A 97 15.09 -5.48 7.28
C ASN A 97 16.21 -4.42 7.15
N ASP A 98 16.45 -3.66 8.21
CA ASP A 98 17.49 -2.63 8.30
C ASP A 98 17.50 -1.65 7.10
N GLY A 99 16.33 -1.25 6.66
CA GLY A 99 16.19 -0.30 5.55
C GLY A 99 16.40 -0.90 4.16
N ALA A 100 16.31 -2.22 3.98
CA ALA A 100 16.51 -2.89 2.69
C ALA A 100 15.61 -2.34 1.55
N PHE A 101 14.49 -1.69 1.89
CA PHE A 101 13.67 -0.99 0.89
C PHE A 101 14.40 0.19 0.27
N CYS A 102 15.20 0.93 1.06
CA CYS A 102 15.99 2.08 0.55
C CYS A 102 17.02 1.62 -0.47
N LEU A 103 17.64 0.44 -0.29
CA LEU A 103 18.53 -0.17 -1.28
C LEU A 103 17.80 -0.42 -2.61
N LYS A 104 16.58 -0.94 -2.53
CA LYS A 104 15.78 -1.28 -3.72
C LYS A 104 15.36 -0.06 -4.55
N VAL A 105 15.23 1.10 -3.92
CA VAL A 105 14.82 2.36 -4.57
C VAL A 105 15.96 3.35 -4.69
N GLU A 106 17.18 2.91 -4.43
CA GLU A 106 18.41 3.71 -4.54
C GLU A 106 18.37 5.00 -3.69
N ALA A 107 17.71 4.94 -2.52
CA ALA A 107 17.58 6.06 -1.61
C ALA A 107 18.81 6.19 -0.70
N PHE A 108 19.85 6.87 -1.19
CA PHE A 108 21.12 7.08 -0.51
C PHE A 108 21.49 8.55 -0.44
N GLU A 109 22.06 8.97 0.70
CA GLU A 109 22.90 10.16 0.77
C GLU A 109 24.36 9.74 0.54
N LEU A 110 24.96 10.25 -0.52
CA LEU A 110 26.36 9.97 -0.87
C LEU A 110 27.27 11.07 -0.32
N GLY A 111 28.28 10.71 0.46
CA GLY A 111 29.40 11.55 0.83
C GLY A 111 30.67 11.17 0.06
N GLU A 112 31.80 11.81 0.33
CA GLU A 112 33.06 11.52 -0.35
C GLU A 112 33.51 10.07 -0.11
N ASP A 113 33.37 9.56 1.12
CA ASP A 113 33.84 8.24 1.52
C ASP A 113 32.74 7.35 2.10
N TYR A 114 31.46 7.73 1.99
CA TYR A 114 30.36 6.95 2.56
C TYR A 114 29.07 7.02 1.74
N ALA A 115 28.23 6.00 1.91
CA ALA A 115 26.85 6.00 1.48
C ALA A 115 25.95 5.67 2.68
N LEU A 116 24.98 6.52 2.96
CA LEU A 116 24.00 6.31 4.02
C LEU A 116 22.63 6.02 3.41
N LEU A 117 21.91 5.04 3.96
CA LEU A 117 20.49 4.86 3.64
C LEU A 117 19.70 6.07 4.13
N GLU A 118 19.00 6.73 3.20
CA GLU A 118 18.23 7.93 3.51
C GLU A 118 16.76 7.77 3.09
N PRO A 119 15.90 7.25 3.99
CA PRO A 119 14.53 6.89 3.68
C PRO A 119 13.66 8.08 3.27
N GLN A 120 14.02 9.32 3.62
CA GLN A 120 13.26 10.49 3.21
C GLN A 120 13.35 10.76 1.70
N ILE A 121 14.43 10.35 1.03
CA ILE A 121 14.54 10.37 -0.43
C ILE A 121 13.48 9.43 -1.02
N ALA A 122 13.39 8.19 -0.52
CA ALA A 122 12.36 7.25 -0.96
C ALA A 122 10.94 7.77 -0.72
N TRP A 123 10.70 8.40 0.44
CA TRP A 123 9.40 9.00 0.76
C TRP A 123 9.04 10.11 -0.23
N HIS A 124 9.97 11.02 -0.48
CA HIS A 124 9.80 12.13 -1.40
C HIS A 124 9.53 11.63 -2.83
N ASP A 125 10.42 10.83 -3.39
CA ASP A 125 10.39 10.44 -4.80
C ASP A 125 9.19 9.57 -5.13
N ILE A 126 8.79 8.69 -4.22
CA ILE A 126 7.57 7.88 -4.38
C ILE A 126 6.33 8.78 -4.41
N ASN A 127 6.24 9.76 -3.50
CA ASN A 127 5.10 10.68 -3.49
C ASN A 127 5.09 11.59 -4.73
N ILE A 128 6.24 12.06 -5.20
CA ILE A 128 6.34 12.81 -6.46
C ILE A 128 5.92 11.95 -7.66
N ASN A 129 6.32 10.69 -7.71
CA ASN A 129 5.87 9.77 -8.76
C ASN A 129 4.34 9.62 -8.76
N ILE A 130 3.74 9.46 -7.57
CA ILE A 130 2.28 9.37 -7.42
C ILE A 130 1.61 10.67 -7.89
N LEU A 131 2.10 11.83 -7.45
CA LEU A 131 1.55 13.13 -7.86
C LEU A 131 1.63 13.33 -9.36
N ASN A 132 2.77 13.01 -9.97
CA ASN A 132 2.95 13.12 -11.43
C ASN A 132 1.96 12.21 -12.18
N PHE A 133 1.77 10.98 -11.71
CA PHE A 133 0.78 10.06 -12.28
C PHE A 133 -0.66 10.59 -12.10
N LEU A 134 -1.02 11.06 -10.92
CA LEU A 134 -2.37 11.52 -10.60
C LEU A 134 -2.80 12.78 -11.40
N ARG A 135 -1.86 13.53 -11.97
CA ARG A 135 -2.19 14.64 -12.91
C ARG A 135 -2.90 14.16 -14.18
N GLU A 136 -2.71 12.89 -14.54
CA GLU A 136 -3.34 12.26 -15.71
C GLU A 136 -4.69 11.60 -15.37
N VAL A 137 -5.03 11.48 -14.08
CA VAL A 137 -6.25 10.85 -13.57
C VAL A 137 -7.31 11.90 -13.30
N PRO A 138 -8.56 11.73 -13.77
CA PRO A 138 -9.67 12.63 -13.44
C PRO A 138 -9.86 12.82 -11.93
N ALA A 139 -10.16 14.05 -11.51
CA ALA A 139 -10.25 14.41 -10.08
C ALA A 139 -11.27 13.56 -9.30
N GLU A 140 -12.38 13.19 -9.91
CA GLU A 140 -13.42 12.35 -9.32
C GLU A 140 -13.00 10.89 -9.11
N ARG A 141 -11.89 10.47 -9.75
CA ARG A 141 -11.33 9.11 -9.64
C ARG A 141 -10.13 9.02 -8.73
N GLN A 142 -9.80 10.08 -8.03
CA GLN A 142 -8.68 10.10 -7.09
C GLN A 142 -9.05 10.76 -5.77
N ILE A 143 -8.48 10.27 -4.69
CA ILE A 143 -8.64 10.84 -3.35
C ILE A 143 -7.30 10.74 -2.61
N ARG A 144 -6.91 11.81 -1.91
CA ARG A 144 -5.76 11.78 -0.99
C ARG A 144 -6.24 11.78 0.45
N LEU A 145 -5.65 10.90 1.26
CA LEU A 145 -5.98 10.74 2.67
C LEU A 145 -4.69 10.66 3.49
N ARG A 146 -4.70 11.29 4.66
CA ARG A 146 -3.62 11.06 5.65
C ARG A 146 -3.99 9.84 6.49
N GLY A 147 -3.06 8.90 6.60
CA GLY A 147 -3.25 7.69 7.41
C GLY A 147 -3.55 8.00 8.87
N GLU A 148 -2.96 9.07 9.40
CA GLU A 148 -3.19 9.57 10.75
C GLU A 148 -4.65 9.97 10.99
N ASP A 149 -5.28 10.64 10.03
CA ASP A 149 -6.69 11.05 10.14
C ASP A 149 -7.62 9.83 10.05
N VAL A 150 -7.31 8.89 9.16
CA VAL A 150 -8.06 7.63 9.07
C VAL A 150 -7.98 6.84 10.37
N MET A 151 -6.83 6.81 11.02
CA MET A 151 -6.66 6.13 12.31
C MET A 151 -7.35 6.83 13.47
N ALA A 152 -7.44 8.16 13.42
CA ALA A 152 -8.09 8.97 14.45
C ALA A 152 -9.63 8.91 14.37
N GLU A 153 -10.19 8.94 13.16
CA GLU A 153 -11.63 8.96 12.90
C GLU A 153 -12.05 7.90 11.87
N PRO A 154 -11.78 6.60 12.11
CA PRO A 154 -11.91 5.57 11.08
C PRO A 154 -13.32 5.41 10.52
N GLN A 155 -14.37 5.46 11.35
CA GLN A 155 -15.74 5.33 10.87
C GLN A 155 -16.09 6.41 9.84
N ARG A 156 -15.71 7.66 10.13
CA ARG A 156 -15.94 8.80 9.23
C ARG A 156 -15.22 8.61 7.90
N TYR A 157 -13.94 8.26 7.93
CA TYR A 157 -13.13 8.11 6.72
C TYR A 157 -13.50 6.88 5.92
N LEU A 158 -13.80 5.74 6.57
CA LEU A 158 -14.23 4.53 5.87
C LEU A 158 -15.58 4.73 5.18
N ALA A 159 -16.56 5.38 5.84
CA ALA A 159 -17.82 5.75 5.20
C ALA A 159 -17.61 6.67 3.99
N SER A 160 -16.73 7.68 4.13
CA SER A 160 -16.40 8.60 3.03
C SER A 160 -15.76 7.90 1.84
N ILE A 161 -14.80 6.99 2.08
CA ILE A 161 -14.13 6.18 1.05
C ILE A 161 -15.15 5.27 0.35
N ALA A 162 -16.00 4.59 1.12
CA ALA A 162 -17.02 3.69 0.58
C ALA A 162 -18.00 4.44 -0.33
N ARG A 163 -18.50 5.58 0.12
CA ARG A 163 -19.39 6.46 -0.67
C ARG A 163 -18.72 6.93 -1.96
N TRP A 164 -17.47 7.43 -1.86
CA TRP A 164 -16.70 7.85 -3.03
C TRP A 164 -16.44 6.70 -4.00
N ALA A 165 -16.22 5.49 -3.49
CA ALA A 165 -16.04 4.29 -4.30
C ALA A 165 -17.35 3.76 -4.90
N GLY A 166 -18.53 4.32 -4.53
CA GLY A 166 -19.85 3.84 -4.96
C GLY A 166 -20.26 2.55 -4.26
N LEU A 167 -19.74 2.31 -3.05
CA LEU A 167 -20.02 1.17 -2.20
C LEU A 167 -21.03 1.54 -1.09
N ARG A 168 -21.54 0.54 -0.39
CA ARG A 168 -22.36 0.76 0.81
C ARG A 168 -21.57 1.49 1.87
N ASP A 169 -22.15 2.52 2.46
CA ASP A 169 -21.56 3.36 3.50
C ASP A 169 -22.46 3.47 4.75
N ASP A 170 -23.44 2.56 4.87
CA ASP A 170 -24.27 2.41 6.06
C ASP A 170 -23.47 1.88 7.27
N ASP A 171 -24.03 2.02 8.47
CA ASP A 171 -23.36 1.64 9.72
C ASP A 171 -22.89 0.18 9.73
N ALA A 172 -23.67 -0.73 9.16
CA ALA A 172 -23.31 -2.14 9.10
C ALA A 172 -22.12 -2.39 8.16
N ALA A 173 -22.05 -1.68 7.02
CA ALA A 173 -20.92 -1.75 6.11
C ALA A 173 -19.65 -1.16 6.73
N VAL A 174 -19.78 -0.03 7.43
CA VAL A 174 -18.66 0.62 8.14
C VAL A 174 -18.17 -0.28 9.29
N ASP A 175 -19.09 -0.87 10.07
CA ASP A 175 -18.72 -1.82 11.14
C ASP A 175 -17.94 -3.01 10.56
N ALA A 176 -18.39 -3.58 9.44
CA ALA A 176 -17.68 -4.67 8.78
C ALA A 176 -16.25 -4.29 8.40
N MET A 177 -16.01 -3.07 7.90
CA MET A 177 -14.67 -2.55 7.58
C MET A 177 -13.79 -2.33 8.81
N MET A 178 -14.39 -2.10 9.99
CA MET A 178 -13.66 -1.97 11.27
C MET A 178 -13.14 -3.32 11.79
N HIS A 179 -13.56 -4.44 11.18
CA HIS A 179 -13.22 -5.80 11.58
C HIS A 179 -12.40 -6.56 10.52
N PRO A 180 -11.19 -6.08 10.15
CA PRO A 180 -10.37 -6.72 9.14
C PRO A 180 -9.98 -8.16 9.50
N GLU A 181 -9.98 -8.54 10.77
CA GLU A 181 -9.73 -9.90 11.26
C GLU A 181 -10.75 -10.94 10.74
N ARG A 182 -11.91 -10.49 10.27
CA ARG A 182 -12.93 -11.37 9.66
C ARG A 182 -12.59 -11.76 8.21
N SER A 183 -11.58 -11.10 7.61
CA SER A 183 -11.15 -11.42 6.24
C SER A 183 -10.39 -12.74 6.19
N PRO A 184 -10.64 -13.62 5.20
CA PRO A 184 -9.86 -14.85 5.01
C PRO A 184 -8.38 -14.58 4.69
N PHE A 185 -8.02 -13.34 4.40
CA PHE A 185 -6.64 -12.90 4.16
C PHE A 185 -5.96 -12.28 5.38
N ALA A 186 -6.66 -12.17 6.51
CA ALA A 186 -6.16 -11.57 7.75
C ALA A 186 -5.43 -12.58 8.66
N CYS A 187 -4.80 -13.59 8.08
CA CYS A 187 -4.02 -14.59 8.79
C CYS A 187 -2.83 -15.04 7.93
N PHE A 188 -1.85 -15.69 8.54
CA PHE A 188 -0.84 -16.39 7.77
C PHE A 188 -1.49 -17.48 6.91
N GLY A 189 -1.06 -17.57 5.67
CA GLY A 189 -1.49 -18.61 4.75
C GLY A 189 -0.81 -19.97 5.03
N PRO A 190 -1.10 -21.00 4.23
CA PRO A 190 -0.40 -22.27 4.32
C PRO A 190 1.09 -22.11 3.94
N ILE A 191 1.90 -23.11 4.32
CA ILE A 191 3.37 -23.05 4.26
C ILE A 191 3.93 -22.69 2.84
N ASN A 192 3.21 -23.07 1.80
CA ASN A 192 3.58 -22.79 0.40
C ASN A 192 3.08 -21.42 -0.11
N ALA A 193 2.32 -20.66 0.71
CA ALA A 193 1.91 -19.27 0.45
C ALA A 193 1.68 -18.52 1.77
N LEU A 194 2.68 -18.51 2.64
CA LEU A 194 2.57 -18.03 4.03
C LEU A 194 2.15 -16.56 4.14
N PHE A 195 2.67 -15.70 3.25
CA PHE A 195 2.41 -14.26 3.27
C PHE A 195 1.34 -13.86 2.25
N GLY A 196 1.21 -12.60 1.97
CA GLY A 196 0.26 -11.99 1.03
C GLY A 196 -0.23 -10.65 1.55
N ASN A 197 0.15 -10.32 2.80
CA ASN A 197 -0.04 -9.04 3.45
C ASN A 197 1.16 -8.73 4.35
N ASP A 198 1.15 -7.58 5.02
CA ASP A 198 2.17 -7.17 6.00
C ASP A 198 2.24 -8.22 7.13
N PRO A 199 3.43 -8.77 7.44
CA PRO A 199 3.58 -9.76 8.50
C PRO A 199 3.12 -9.29 9.88
N ASN A 200 3.29 -7.99 10.21
CA ASN A 200 2.82 -7.44 11.49
C ASN A 200 1.29 -7.42 11.55
N PHE A 201 0.62 -7.09 10.43
CA PHE A 201 -0.83 -7.21 10.33
C PHE A 201 -1.29 -8.66 10.46
N LEU A 202 -0.62 -9.60 9.78
CA LEU A 202 -0.97 -11.02 9.84
C LEU A 202 -0.78 -11.62 11.25
N ALA A 203 0.17 -11.12 12.02
CA ALA A 203 0.41 -11.55 13.40
C ALA A 203 -0.64 -11.02 14.40
N GLY A 204 -1.34 -9.92 14.08
CA GLY A 204 -2.38 -9.35 14.92
C GLY A 204 -3.33 -8.44 14.10
N PRO A 205 -4.24 -9.04 13.33
CA PRO A 205 -5.03 -8.35 12.32
C PRO A 205 -6.15 -7.46 12.87
N THR A 206 -6.06 -7.05 14.11
CA THR A 206 -7.06 -6.18 14.74
C THR A 206 -6.84 -4.73 14.33
N PHE A 207 -7.88 -4.08 13.83
CA PHE A 207 -7.87 -2.64 13.62
C PHE A 207 -8.04 -1.93 14.98
N ARG A 208 -7.07 -1.08 15.34
CA ARG A 208 -7.04 -0.37 16.62
C ARG A 208 -7.03 1.12 16.37
N PRO A 209 -8.20 1.77 16.38
CA PRO A 209 -8.31 3.22 16.26
C PRO A 209 -7.47 3.89 17.35
N HIS A 210 -6.73 4.92 16.98
CA HIS A 210 -5.98 5.76 17.91
C HIS A 210 -5.63 7.08 17.23
N THR A 211 -5.36 8.10 18.02
CA THR A 211 -4.83 9.36 17.50
C THR A 211 -3.30 9.26 17.46
N PRO A 212 -2.68 9.11 16.28
CA PRO A 212 -1.23 9.04 16.18
C PRO A 212 -0.57 10.32 16.64
N LYS A 213 0.57 10.19 17.35
CA LYS A 213 1.42 11.34 17.60
C LYS A 213 2.08 11.75 16.28
N VAL A 214 1.82 12.96 15.84
CA VAL A 214 2.45 13.55 14.65
C VAL A 214 3.80 14.12 15.09
N PRO A 215 4.94 13.62 14.58
CA PRO A 215 6.25 14.19 14.88
C PRO A 215 6.38 15.59 14.29
N SER A 216 7.29 16.41 14.82
CA SER A 216 7.62 17.70 14.23
C SER A 216 8.46 17.51 12.99
N LEU A 217 8.17 18.26 11.91
CA LEU A 217 8.99 18.31 10.69
C LEU A 217 10.37 18.98 10.90
N LYS A 218 10.50 19.77 11.98
CA LYS A 218 11.68 20.61 12.24
C LYS A 218 12.71 20.00 13.18
N LYS A 219 12.44 18.80 13.71
CA LYS A 219 13.36 18.12 14.63
C LYS A 219 14.34 17.21 13.88
N PRO A 220 15.51 16.90 14.49
CA PRO A 220 16.40 15.87 13.98
C PRO A 220 15.65 14.55 13.75
N VAL A 221 15.99 13.86 12.67
CA VAL A 221 15.33 12.59 12.32
C VAL A 221 15.94 11.41 13.10
N PRO A 222 15.14 10.44 13.53
CA PRO A 222 15.61 9.40 14.48
C PRO A 222 16.50 8.31 13.85
N TRP A 223 16.68 8.29 12.54
CA TRP A 223 17.56 7.33 11.84
C TRP A 223 18.96 7.91 11.53
N ARG A 224 19.24 9.15 11.93
CA ARG A 224 20.53 9.82 11.74
C ARG A 224 21.17 10.12 13.09
N ASN A 225 22.50 9.97 13.16
CA ASN A 225 23.28 10.27 14.37
C ASN A 225 24.00 11.63 14.25
N ASP A 226 23.88 12.34 13.12
CA ASP A 226 24.53 13.63 12.85
C ASP A 226 23.67 14.84 13.23
N GLY A 227 22.49 14.61 13.80
CA GLY A 227 21.56 15.68 14.21
C GLY A 227 20.83 16.38 13.08
N LYS A 228 20.97 15.93 11.82
CA LYS A 228 20.24 16.50 10.69
C LYS A 228 18.74 16.17 10.77
N GLY A 229 17.92 17.08 10.23
CA GLY A 229 16.48 16.95 10.08
C GLY A 229 16.06 16.45 8.70
N LEU A 230 14.76 16.67 8.38
CA LEU A 230 14.25 16.44 7.04
C LEU A 230 14.84 17.45 6.04
N TYR A 231 14.95 17.03 4.79
CA TYR A 231 15.35 17.89 3.69
C TYR A 231 14.27 18.94 3.39
N PRO A 232 14.63 20.15 2.90
CA PRO A 232 13.66 21.21 2.60
C PRO A 232 12.53 20.78 1.66
N GLU A 233 12.84 19.99 0.62
CA GLU A 233 11.87 19.46 -0.33
C GLU A 233 10.90 18.45 0.30
N VAL A 234 11.37 17.67 1.26
CA VAL A 234 10.52 16.73 2.04
C VAL A 234 9.56 17.50 2.94
N ILE A 235 10.08 18.56 3.60
CA ILE A 235 9.25 19.45 4.44
C ILE A 235 8.18 20.12 3.58
N ALA A 236 8.57 20.74 2.45
CA ALA A 236 7.64 21.41 1.56
C ALA A 236 6.51 20.48 1.06
N LEU A 237 6.87 19.25 0.66
CA LEU A 237 5.88 18.26 0.23
C LEU A 237 5.00 17.79 1.38
N ALA A 238 5.56 17.63 2.58
CA ALA A 238 4.78 17.26 3.77
C ALA A 238 3.79 18.37 4.15
N GLU A 239 4.19 19.65 4.07
CA GLU A 239 3.30 20.79 4.28
C GLU A 239 2.18 20.85 3.22
N GLU A 240 2.48 20.56 1.94
CA GLU A 240 1.44 20.41 0.89
C GLU A 240 0.42 19.32 1.25
N PHE A 241 0.84 18.26 1.91
CA PHE A 241 -0.05 17.19 2.40
C PHE A 241 -0.77 17.54 3.71
N GLY A 242 -0.54 18.74 4.27
CA GLY A 242 -1.19 19.26 5.47
C GLY A 242 -0.54 18.81 6.78
N TYR A 243 0.74 18.39 6.75
CA TYR A 243 1.55 18.21 7.96
C TYR A 243 2.21 19.54 8.37
N VAL A 244 2.37 19.77 9.68
CA VAL A 244 2.91 21.01 10.26
C VAL A 244 3.97 20.71 11.32
#